data_f037b3f2ac819b78ce0349992b3e6b87
#
_entry.id   f037b3f2ac819b78ce0349992b3e6b87
#
_cell.length_a   1.000
_cell.length_b   1.000
_cell.length_c   1.000
_cell.angle_alpha   90.00
_cell.angle_beta   90.00
_cell.angle_gamma   90.00
#
_symmetry.space_group_name_H-M   'P 1'
#
loop_
_entity.id
_entity.type
_entity.pdbx_description
1 polymer ?
#
loop_
_entity_poly.entity_id
_entity_poly.type
_entity_poly.pdbx_seq_one_letter_code
_entity_poly.pdbx_strand_id
1 'polypeptide(L)'
;MIKAARFLQTARLDDARAVLADLQRRAADTLEVKWLEAELAFQSGDYSGAIKQLDKVPDDAVDGLVGQTRKLAESTLAVTGSFAETRSPQGHFVIRYAAGPDATIAGLAGEVLDAAWLAIGDDLGLRPADPIRVELLGAPSDLAKLSPLTETDIETTGTIALSKYNKLMVVSPRATIFGYPWMDTLAHEYTHLVVSRVAHDAVPVWLQEGLARLEQTRWRKGPELQLSTTEQALLSAALRKGRLITFDEMHPSMAKLPSQEAAALAYAEVYTLVGWMQSKIGYRGIRDALVSQRDGKSARRAVAEALGISWPAVEKEWRAHLKGGDSKARAGKLIRFAKGGVNSENVGLEQVSSRARKHARLGGMLRARGQNEAAVIEYEKALTGGPEPFVAGKLARALVELGRFDRAIELATPLVAADDHDAVAAVTLGMARSARHQWREAITAYEQALGVSPFDPTTRCGLAEAYAQTHDPRAARERSACDQLRN
;
A
#
# COMPACT_ATOMS: atom_id res chain seq x y z
N MET A 1 13.66 -28.73 -17.56
CA MET A 1 13.79 -28.27 -16.15
C MET A 1 14.13 -26.80 -16.06
N ILE A 2 15.29 -26.29 -16.49
CA ILE A 2 15.68 -24.86 -16.41
C ILE A 2 14.58 -23.92 -17.00
N LYS A 3 14.00 -24.28 -18.15
CA LYS A 3 12.95 -23.50 -18.79
C LYS A 3 11.67 -23.41 -17.91
N ALA A 4 11.25 -24.49 -17.27
CA ALA A 4 10.09 -24.51 -16.38
C ALA A 4 10.38 -23.68 -15.10
N ALA A 5 11.53 -23.85 -14.48
CA ALA A 5 11.95 -23.05 -13.33
C ALA A 5 11.95 -21.55 -13.65
N ARG A 6 12.47 -21.15 -14.81
CA ARG A 6 12.48 -19.76 -15.24
C ARG A 6 11.06 -19.23 -15.45
N PHE A 7 10.14 -20.03 -15.99
CA PHE A 7 8.75 -19.61 -16.14
C PHE A 7 8.08 -19.40 -14.79
N LEU A 8 8.32 -20.27 -13.81
CA LEU A 8 7.80 -20.10 -12.45
C LEU A 8 8.39 -18.84 -11.78
N GLN A 9 9.70 -18.60 -11.93
CA GLN A 9 10.33 -17.39 -11.40
C GLN A 9 9.76 -16.09 -11.98
N THR A 10 9.28 -16.13 -13.23
CA THR A 10 8.74 -14.97 -13.93
C THR A 10 7.20 -14.95 -13.97
N ALA A 11 6.54 -15.67 -13.06
CA ALA A 11 5.09 -15.78 -12.92
C ALA A 11 4.33 -16.17 -14.23
N ARG A 12 5.00 -16.90 -15.12
CA ARG A 12 4.45 -17.45 -16.38
C ARG A 12 3.92 -18.86 -16.15
N LEU A 13 2.85 -18.96 -15.36
CA LEU A 13 2.37 -20.26 -14.86
C LEU A 13 1.87 -21.18 -15.98
N ASP A 14 1.24 -20.63 -17.03
CA ASP A 14 0.75 -21.44 -18.16
C ASP A 14 1.88 -22.02 -18.99
N ASP A 15 2.91 -21.22 -19.24
CA ASP A 15 4.12 -21.71 -19.89
C ASP A 15 4.85 -22.75 -19.05
N ALA A 16 4.89 -22.56 -17.74
CA ALA A 16 5.46 -23.54 -16.81
C ALA A 16 4.64 -24.84 -16.85
N ARG A 17 3.32 -24.74 -16.80
CA ARG A 17 2.39 -25.90 -16.88
C ARG A 17 2.57 -26.69 -18.17
N ALA A 18 2.68 -26.01 -19.32
CA ALA A 18 2.90 -26.64 -20.60
C ALA A 18 4.22 -27.41 -20.67
N VAL A 19 5.32 -26.82 -20.15
CA VAL A 19 6.64 -27.49 -20.10
C VAL A 19 6.65 -28.64 -19.11
N LEU A 20 6.01 -28.48 -17.94
CA LEU A 20 5.90 -29.55 -16.94
C LEU A 20 5.13 -30.75 -17.45
N ALA A 21 4.03 -30.55 -18.17
CA ALA A 21 3.28 -31.64 -18.78
C ALA A 21 4.13 -32.49 -19.77
N ASP A 22 5.09 -31.86 -20.46
CA ASP A 22 6.07 -32.61 -21.29
C ASP A 22 7.13 -33.34 -20.44
N LEU A 23 7.63 -32.68 -19.40
CA LEU A 23 8.62 -33.29 -18.47
C LEU A 23 8.03 -34.48 -17.72
N GLN A 24 6.76 -34.42 -17.28
CA GLN A 24 6.06 -35.53 -16.66
C GLN A 24 6.02 -36.80 -17.53
N ARG A 25 5.77 -36.63 -18.83
CA ARG A 25 5.77 -37.78 -19.77
C ARG A 25 7.15 -38.44 -19.92
N ARG A 26 8.22 -37.70 -19.70
CA ARG A 26 9.61 -38.15 -19.94
C ARG A 26 10.37 -38.56 -18.69
N ALA A 27 10.07 -37.95 -17.57
CA ALA A 27 10.88 -38.04 -16.35
C ALA A 27 10.06 -37.75 -15.06
N ALA A 28 8.85 -38.29 -14.93
CA ALA A 28 7.90 -38.00 -13.85
C ALA A 28 8.47 -38.18 -12.42
N ASP A 29 9.35 -39.13 -12.23
CA ASP A 29 9.86 -39.50 -10.90
C ASP A 29 11.12 -38.77 -10.47
N THR A 30 11.64 -37.81 -11.24
CA THR A 30 12.81 -37.03 -10.82
C THR A 30 12.44 -36.01 -9.73
N LEU A 31 13.37 -35.78 -8.81
CA LEU A 31 13.16 -34.88 -7.67
C LEU A 31 12.91 -33.43 -8.14
N GLU A 32 13.57 -33.02 -9.21
CA GLU A 32 13.40 -31.70 -9.82
C GLU A 32 12.01 -31.52 -10.43
N VAL A 33 11.42 -32.54 -11.05
CA VAL A 33 10.07 -32.46 -11.59
C VAL A 33 9.06 -32.37 -10.46
N LYS A 34 9.20 -33.17 -9.40
CA LYS A 34 8.34 -33.09 -8.21
C LYS A 34 8.41 -31.70 -7.53
N TRP A 35 9.62 -31.12 -7.42
CA TRP A 35 9.79 -29.77 -6.91
C TRP A 35 9.11 -28.73 -7.80
N LEU A 36 9.30 -28.80 -9.13
CA LEU A 36 8.69 -27.85 -10.07
C LEU A 36 7.14 -27.93 -10.05
N GLU A 37 6.58 -29.13 -9.88
CA GLU A 37 5.13 -29.34 -9.71
C GLU A 37 4.63 -28.72 -8.41
N ALA A 38 5.37 -28.92 -7.32
CA ALA A 38 5.05 -28.31 -6.03
C ALA A 38 5.11 -26.78 -6.09
N GLU A 39 6.12 -26.23 -6.74
CA GLU A 39 6.28 -24.79 -6.94
C GLU A 39 5.12 -24.23 -7.80
N LEU A 40 4.72 -24.92 -8.86
CA LEU A 40 3.56 -24.56 -9.66
C LEU A 40 2.25 -24.60 -8.85
N ALA A 41 2.05 -25.66 -8.05
CA ALA A 41 0.89 -25.79 -7.17
C ALA A 41 0.85 -24.64 -6.15
N PHE A 42 2.00 -24.34 -5.52
CA PHE A 42 2.14 -23.24 -4.57
C PHE A 42 1.78 -21.88 -5.19
N GLN A 43 2.34 -21.55 -6.34
CA GLN A 43 2.07 -20.28 -7.03
C GLN A 43 0.65 -20.22 -7.63
N SER A 44 0.02 -21.37 -7.87
CA SER A 44 -1.40 -21.47 -8.23
C SER A 44 -2.34 -21.36 -7.01
N GLY A 45 -1.76 -21.33 -5.78
CA GLY A 45 -2.51 -21.22 -4.53
C GLY A 45 -3.00 -22.55 -3.95
N ASP A 46 -2.57 -23.68 -4.50
CA ASP A 46 -2.79 -25.00 -3.94
C ASP A 46 -1.64 -25.39 -3.00
N TYR A 47 -1.66 -24.80 -1.79
CA TYR A 47 -0.61 -25.01 -0.79
C TYR A 47 -0.59 -26.46 -0.27
N SER A 48 -1.78 -27.06 -0.08
CA SER A 48 -1.92 -28.46 0.32
C SER A 48 -1.39 -29.41 -0.76
N GLY A 49 -1.69 -29.15 -2.01
CA GLY A 49 -1.14 -29.91 -3.14
C GLY A 49 0.36 -29.79 -3.24
N ALA A 50 0.92 -28.58 -3.05
CA ALA A 50 2.38 -28.37 -3.03
C ALA A 50 3.07 -29.21 -1.94
N ILE A 51 2.55 -29.21 -0.70
CA ILE A 51 3.06 -30.02 0.40
C ILE A 51 2.99 -31.52 0.06
N LYS A 52 1.84 -31.96 -0.47
CA LYS A 52 1.62 -33.37 -0.86
C LYS A 52 2.57 -33.83 -1.98
N GLN A 53 2.86 -32.98 -2.95
CA GLN A 53 3.81 -33.30 -4.02
C GLN A 53 5.25 -33.51 -3.50
N LEU A 54 5.60 -32.85 -2.40
CA LEU A 54 6.90 -32.98 -1.73
C LEU A 54 6.92 -34.06 -0.63
N ASP A 55 5.82 -34.79 -0.42
CA ASP A 55 5.80 -35.87 0.57
C ASP A 55 6.91 -36.88 0.25
N LYS A 56 7.69 -37.24 1.31
CA LYS A 56 8.85 -38.14 1.18
C LYS A 56 10.00 -37.68 0.28
N VAL A 57 10.00 -36.42 -0.19
CA VAL A 57 11.15 -35.83 -0.89
C VAL A 57 12.07 -35.19 0.18
N PRO A 58 13.39 -35.50 0.23
CA PRO A 58 14.30 -34.90 1.20
C PRO A 58 14.37 -33.37 1.07
N ASP A 59 14.48 -32.65 2.20
CA ASP A 59 14.51 -31.19 2.23
C ASP A 59 15.76 -30.59 1.57
N ASP A 60 16.87 -31.29 1.60
CA ASP A 60 18.13 -30.92 0.95
C ASP A 60 18.16 -31.19 -0.56
N ALA A 61 17.15 -31.90 -1.08
CA ALA A 61 17.03 -32.18 -2.51
C ALA A 61 16.93 -30.88 -3.33
N VAL A 62 17.41 -30.93 -4.57
CA VAL A 62 17.41 -29.79 -5.51
C VAL A 62 18.07 -28.56 -4.87
N ASP A 63 19.27 -28.71 -4.32
CA ASP A 63 20.05 -27.66 -3.63
C ASP A 63 19.26 -26.97 -2.49
N GLY A 64 18.44 -27.73 -1.74
CA GLY A 64 17.63 -27.24 -0.64
C GLY A 64 16.35 -26.51 -1.03
N LEU A 65 16.03 -26.42 -2.32
CA LEU A 65 14.81 -25.75 -2.80
C LEU A 65 13.53 -26.50 -2.37
N VAL A 66 13.60 -27.83 -2.22
CA VAL A 66 12.47 -28.64 -1.74
C VAL A 66 12.06 -28.19 -0.33
N GLY A 67 13.01 -28.14 0.61
CA GLY A 67 12.74 -27.70 1.98
C GLY A 67 12.25 -26.26 2.06
N GLN A 68 12.80 -25.37 1.22
CA GLN A 68 12.35 -23.98 1.14
C GLN A 68 10.88 -23.89 0.67
N THR A 69 10.52 -24.57 -0.42
CA THR A 69 9.16 -24.58 -0.97
C THR A 69 8.18 -25.23 0.02
N ARG A 70 8.56 -26.36 0.64
CA ARG A 70 7.74 -27.03 1.67
C ARG A 70 7.45 -26.08 2.84
N LYS A 71 8.49 -25.53 3.46
CA LYS A 71 8.36 -24.60 4.58
C LYS A 71 7.48 -23.40 4.25
N LEU A 72 7.63 -22.83 3.05
CA LEU A 72 6.82 -21.70 2.61
C LEU A 72 5.36 -22.10 2.39
N ALA A 73 5.11 -23.27 1.81
CA ALA A 73 3.75 -23.79 1.61
C ALA A 73 3.06 -24.10 2.96
N GLU A 74 3.77 -24.75 3.90
CA GLU A 74 3.27 -25.05 5.24
C GLU A 74 2.96 -23.77 6.04
N SER A 75 3.86 -22.79 6.05
CA SER A 75 3.65 -21.53 6.75
C SER A 75 2.52 -20.72 6.13
N THR A 76 2.40 -20.73 4.78
CA THR A 76 1.29 -20.06 4.09
C THR A 76 -0.04 -20.74 4.42
N LEU A 77 -0.10 -22.07 4.38
CA LEU A 77 -1.30 -22.83 4.72
C LEU A 77 -1.69 -22.63 6.19
N ALA A 78 -0.74 -22.61 7.11
CA ALA A 78 -1.00 -22.37 8.54
C ALA A 78 -1.64 -20.99 8.80
N VAL A 79 -1.24 -19.97 8.06
CA VAL A 79 -1.82 -18.62 8.18
C VAL A 79 -3.15 -18.51 7.45
N THR A 80 -3.24 -19.04 6.22
CA THR A 80 -4.37 -18.75 5.31
C THR A 80 -5.36 -19.90 5.13
N GLY A 81 -5.12 -21.05 5.75
CA GLY A 81 -5.94 -22.26 5.56
C GLY A 81 -7.40 -22.12 5.99
N SER A 82 -7.67 -21.24 6.98
CA SER A 82 -9.03 -20.92 7.45
C SER A 82 -9.61 -19.63 6.87
N PHE A 83 -8.94 -19.00 5.92
CA PHE A 83 -9.43 -17.75 5.35
C PHE A 83 -10.71 -17.96 4.56
N ALA A 84 -11.66 -17.05 4.77
CA ALA A 84 -12.78 -16.87 3.86
C ALA A 84 -12.28 -16.24 2.55
N GLU A 85 -13.07 -16.39 1.48
CA GLU A 85 -12.75 -15.76 0.21
C GLU A 85 -13.98 -15.10 -0.41
N THR A 86 -13.74 -14.04 -1.17
CA THR A 86 -14.74 -13.40 -2.02
C THR A 86 -14.10 -13.05 -3.37
N ARG A 87 -14.90 -13.06 -4.42
CA ARG A 87 -14.44 -12.61 -5.75
C ARG A 87 -14.70 -11.12 -5.92
N SER A 88 -13.81 -10.45 -6.63
CA SER A 88 -14.08 -9.08 -7.08
C SER A 88 -15.31 -9.04 -8.00
N PRO A 89 -16.02 -7.89 -8.13
CA PRO A 89 -17.24 -7.77 -8.94
C PRO A 89 -17.08 -8.23 -10.40
N GLN A 90 -15.91 -7.98 -11.00
CA GLN A 90 -15.60 -8.41 -12.38
C GLN A 90 -14.92 -9.79 -12.43
N GLY A 91 -14.59 -10.39 -11.29
CA GLY A 91 -14.01 -11.72 -11.20
C GLY A 91 -12.50 -11.79 -11.44
N HIS A 92 -11.81 -10.65 -11.62
CA HIS A 92 -10.37 -10.61 -11.86
C HIS A 92 -9.52 -10.94 -10.63
N PHE A 93 -10.11 -10.86 -9.43
CA PHE A 93 -9.39 -11.10 -8.17
C PHE A 93 -10.18 -12.03 -7.24
N VAL A 94 -9.42 -12.81 -6.48
CA VAL A 94 -9.92 -13.63 -5.35
C VAL A 94 -9.30 -13.07 -4.08
N ILE A 95 -10.13 -12.39 -3.29
CA ILE A 95 -9.71 -11.76 -2.04
C ILE A 95 -9.92 -12.75 -0.90
N ARG A 96 -8.84 -13.10 -0.19
CA ARG A 96 -8.84 -14.01 0.95
C ARG A 96 -8.51 -13.25 2.23
N TYR A 97 -9.21 -13.54 3.31
CA TYR A 97 -9.12 -12.80 4.56
C TYR A 97 -9.52 -13.66 5.77
N ALA A 98 -8.98 -13.34 6.95
CA ALA A 98 -9.43 -13.95 8.17
C ALA A 98 -10.88 -13.53 8.50
N ALA A 99 -11.67 -14.45 9.06
CA ALA A 99 -13.02 -14.13 9.53
C ALA A 99 -12.98 -12.98 10.57
N GLY A 100 -13.97 -12.09 10.51
CA GLY A 100 -14.09 -10.95 11.41
C GLY A 100 -14.04 -9.61 10.67
N PRO A 101 -13.42 -8.55 11.23
CA PRO A 101 -13.46 -7.20 10.67
C PRO A 101 -13.00 -7.08 9.22
N ASP A 102 -12.03 -7.87 8.79
CA ASP A 102 -11.50 -7.83 7.41
C ASP A 102 -12.56 -8.15 6.34
N ALA A 103 -13.65 -8.85 6.71
CA ALA A 103 -14.80 -9.07 5.83
C ALA A 103 -15.44 -7.76 5.36
N THR A 104 -15.39 -6.68 6.17
CA THR A 104 -15.98 -5.37 5.83
C THR A 104 -15.22 -4.63 4.74
N ILE A 105 -13.96 -5.01 4.45
CA ILE A 105 -13.14 -4.37 3.42
C ILE A 105 -12.92 -5.27 2.19
N ALA A 106 -13.20 -6.55 2.27
CA ALA A 106 -12.90 -7.50 1.20
C ALA A 106 -13.60 -7.14 -0.12
N GLY A 107 -14.87 -6.75 -0.08
CA GLY A 107 -15.61 -6.29 -1.25
C GLY A 107 -15.04 -5.00 -1.85
N LEU A 108 -14.69 -4.03 -1.00
CA LEU A 108 -14.02 -2.79 -1.42
C LEU A 108 -12.66 -3.06 -2.08
N ALA A 109 -11.88 -3.99 -1.52
CA ALA A 109 -10.61 -4.40 -2.12
C ALA A 109 -10.81 -4.93 -3.55
N GLY A 110 -11.86 -5.73 -3.76
CA GLY A 110 -12.22 -6.23 -5.09
C GLY A 110 -12.61 -5.12 -6.07
N GLU A 111 -13.42 -4.14 -5.63
CA GLU A 111 -13.82 -2.98 -6.45
C GLU A 111 -12.60 -2.13 -6.88
N VAL A 112 -11.70 -1.85 -5.94
CA VAL A 112 -10.46 -1.08 -6.19
C VAL A 112 -9.57 -1.81 -7.19
N LEU A 113 -9.37 -3.10 -6.99
CA LEU A 113 -8.51 -3.91 -7.84
C LEU A 113 -9.08 -4.12 -9.24
N ASP A 114 -10.40 -4.27 -9.39
CA ASP A 114 -11.03 -4.31 -10.74
C ASP A 114 -10.86 -2.97 -11.49
N ALA A 115 -10.96 -1.84 -10.78
CA ALA A 115 -10.68 -0.52 -11.36
C ALA A 115 -9.19 -0.37 -11.74
N ALA A 116 -8.28 -0.85 -10.87
CA ALA A 116 -6.86 -0.88 -11.14
C ALA A 116 -6.51 -1.79 -12.34
N TRP A 117 -7.17 -2.95 -12.46
CA TRP A 117 -6.98 -3.87 -13.58
C TRP A 117 -7.27 -3.22 -14.94
N LEU A 118 -8.32 -2.39 -15.00
CA LEU A 118 -8.65 -1.62 -16.20
C LEU A 118 -7.58 -0.55 -16.46
N ALA A 119 -7.35 0.34 -15.51
CA ALA A 119 -6.51 1.52 -15.71
C ALA A 119 -5.04 1.15 -15.93
N ILE A 120 -4.46 0.34 -15.04
CA ILE A 120 -3.05 -0.08 -15.12
C ILE A 120 -2.83 -1.02 -16.32
N GLY A 121 -3.83 -1.85 -16.64
CA GLY A 121 -3.78 -2.69 -17.82
C GLY A 121 -3.72 -1.89 -19.12
N ASP A 122 -4.44 -0.77 -19.22
CA ASP A 122 -4.35 0.16 -20.35
C ASP A 122 -3.01 0.86 -20.40
N ASP A 123 -2.53 1.33 -19.25
CA ASP A 123 -1.28 2.08 -19.17
C ASP A 123 -0.05 1.20 -19.46
N LEU A 124 0.00 -0.03 -18.93
CA LEU A 124 1.14 -0.95 -19.08
C LEU A 124 0.99 -2.01 -20.19
N GLY A 125 -0.18 -2.10 -20.81
CA GLY A 125 -0.43 -2.95 -21.98
C GLY A 125 -0.60 -4.43 -21.66
N LEU A 126 -0.94 -4.80 -20.42
CA LEU A 126 -1.22 -6.19 -20.02
C LEU A 126 -2.36 -6.25 -19.02
N ARG A 127 -3.38 -7.04 -19.35
CA ARG A 127 -4.48 -7.42 -18.46
C ARG A 127 -4.41 -8.93 -18.22
N PRO A 128 -4.05 -9.38 -17.02
CA PRO A 128 -4.04 -10.81 -16.69
C PRO A 128 -5.40 -11.45 -16.92
N ALA A 129 -5.44 -12.60 -17.58
CA ALA A 129 -6.69 -13.32 -17.87
C ALA A 129 -7.17 -14.14 -16.67
N ASP A 130 -6.23 -14.75 -15.92
CA ASP A 130 -6.55 -15.56 -14.75
C ASP A 130 -6.78 -14.68 -13.52
N PRO A 131 -7.71 -15.08 -12.62
CA PRO A 131 -7.93 -14.38 -11.37
C PRO A 131 -6.68 -14.34 -10.50
N ILE A 132 -6.38 -13.16 -9.98
CA ILE A 132 -5.23 -12.91 -9.11
C ILE A 132 -5.64 -13.08 -7.66
N ARG A 133 -4.85 -13.85 -6.89
CA ARG A 133 -5.06 -14.05 -5.46
C ARG A 133 -4.54 -12.87 -4.65
N VAL A 134 -5.33 -12.45 -3.68
CA VAL A 134 -5.00 -11.37 -2.73
C VAL A 134 -5.20 -11.89 -1.31
N GLU A 135 -4.14 -11.88 -0.50
CA GLU A 135 -4.17 -12.31 0.89
C GLU A 135 -4.19 -11.07 1.79
N LEU A 136 -5.30 -10.79 2.49
CA LEU A 136 -5.38 -9.77 3.53
C LEU A 136 -4.90 -10.37 4.85
N LEU A 137 -3.72 -9.96 5.31
CA LEU A 137 -3.02 -10.53 6.44
C LEU A 137 -3.32 -9.78 7.74
N GLY A 138 -3.50 -10.49 8.84
CA GLY A 138 -3.85 -9.91 10.12
C GLY A 138 -2.74 -9.16 10.82
N ALA A 139 -1.48 -9.49 10.53
CA ALA A 139 -0.31 -8.94 11.20
C ALA A 139 0.93 -8.90 10.29
N PRO A 140 1.93 -8.05 10.60
CA PRO A 140 3.21 -8.04 9.91
C PRO A 140 3.97 -9.38 9.99
N SER A 141 3.85 -10.08 11.11
CA SER A 141 4.41 -11.43 11.28
C SER A 141 3.85 -12.45 10.30
N ASP A 142 2.61 -12.28 9.85
CA ASP A 142 2.04 -13.14 8.83
C ASP A 142 2.70 -12.87 7.46
N LEU A 143 2.95 -11.60 7.14
CA LEU A 143 3.67 -11.24 5.91
C LEU A 143 5.10 -11.86 5.90
N ALA A 144 5.79 -11.86 7.04
CA ALA A 144 7.10 -12.52 7.17
C ALA A 144 7.03 -14.04 6.92
N LYS A 145 5.96 -14.70 7.37
CA LYS A 145 5.77 -16.15 7.14
C LYS A 145 5.49 -16.50 5.67
N LEU A 146 4.89 -15.59 4.92
CA LEU A 146 4.46 -15.80 3.54
C LEU A 146 5.46 -15.24 2.51
N SER A 147 6.53 -14.59 2.94
CA SER A 147 7.46 -13.86 2.09
C SER A 147 8.93 -14.14 2.45
N PRO A 148 9.89 -13.68 1.65
CA PRO A 148 11.31 -13.77 1.99
C PRO A 148 11.78 -12.69 2.97
N LEU A 149 10.89 -11.80 3.43
CA LEU A 149 11.21 -10.74 4.39
C LEU A 149 11.18 -11.27 5.82
N THR A 150 12.07 -10.77 6.68
CA THR A 150 12.01 -11.01 8.12
C THR A 150 11.07 -10.01 8.79
N GLU A 151 10.60 -10.33 9.99
CA GLU A 151 9.82 -9.36 10.80
C GLU A 151 10.62 -8.08 11.05
N THR A 152 11.93 -8.20 11.24
CA THR A 152 12.84 -7.04 11.42
C THR A 152 12.87 -6.16 10.16
N ASP A 153 12.96 -6.74 8.97
CA ASP A 153 12.91 -5.98 7.71
C ASP A 153 11.59 -5.20 7.63
N ILE A 154 10.47 -5.87 7.89
CA ILE A 154 9.13 -5.30 7.84
C ILE A 154 8.95 -4.15 8.85
N GLU A 155 9.33 -4.38 10.11
CA GLU A 155 9.22 -3.36 11.17
C GLU A 155 10.14 -2.15 10.92
N THR A 156 11.35 -2.40 10.43
CA THR A 156 12.36 -1.35 10.19
C THR A 156 11.93 -0.39 9.08
N THR A 157 11.38 -0.92 8.00
CA THR A 157 11.02 -0.12 6.82
C THR A 157 9.56 0.28 6.78
N GLY A 158 8.72 -0.35 7.61
CA GLY A 158 7.27 -0.15 7.56
C GLY A 158 6.61 -0.81 6.35
N THR A 159 7.18 -1.90 5.84
CA THR A 159 6.61 -2.65 4.71
C THR A 159 5.26 -3.26 5.09
N ILE A 160 4.22 -2.94 4.36
CA ILE A 160 2.82 -3.34 4.63
C ILE A 160 2.25 -4.26 3.56
N ALA A 161 2.94 -4.42 2.45
CA ALA A 161 2.48 -5.26 1.36
C ALA A 161 3.64 -5.80 0.53
N LEU A 162 3.37 -6.83 -0.25
CA LEU A 162 4.34 -7.43 -1.17
C LEU A 162 3.61 -8.18 -2.28
N SER A 163 4.02 -7.95 -3.52
CA SER A 163 3.64 -8.74 -4.69
C SER A 163 4.69 -9.78 -4.98
N LYS A 164 4.40 -11.05 -4.74
CA LYS A 164 5.31 -12.17 -5.01
C LYS A 164 4.54 -13.49 -5.14
N TYR A 165 5.17 -14.49 -5.77
CA TYR A 165 4.57 -15.81 -5.96
C TYR A 165 3.20 -15.76 -6.63
N ASN A 166 3.07 -14.90 -7.62
CA ASN A 166 1.83 -14.69 -8.40
C ASN A 166 0.62 -14.28 -7.57
N LYS A 167 0.82 -13.65 -6.42
CA LYS A 167 -0.22 -13.16 -5.50
C LYS A 167 0.17 -11.82 -4.88
N LEU A 168 -0.84 -11.11 -4.39
CA LEU A 168 -0.67 -9.91 -3.58
C LEU A 168 -0.84 -10.29 -2.11
N MET A 169 0.05 -9.83 -1.26
CA MET A 169 0.01 -10.01 0.20
C MET A 169 -0.03 -8.64 0.84
N VAL A 170 -1.10 -8.32 1.57
CA VAL A 170 -1.34 -6.99 2.13
C VAL A 170 -1.70 -7.11 3.59
N VAL A 171 -0.98 -6.44 4.46
CA VAL A 171 -1.28 -6.39 5.89
C VAL A 171 -2.51 -5.51 6.09
N SER A 172 -3.53 -6.02 6.76
CA SER A 172 -4.75 -5.27 7.04
C SER A 172 -4.49 -3.94 7.75
N PRO A 173 -5.16 -2.85 7.37
CA PRO A 173 -4.99 -1.54 8.02
C PRO A 173 -5.19 -1.56 9.53
N ARG A 174 -5.96 -2.52 10.07
CA ARG A 174 -6.14 -2.68 11.53
C ARG A 174 -4.86 -3.06 12.29
N ALA A 175 -3.85 -3.54 11.59
CA ALA A 175 -2.54 -3.85 12.20
C ALA A 175 -1.67 -2.62 12.43
N THR A 176 -2.08 -1.45 11.96
CA THR A 176 -1.37 -0.18 12.13
C THR A 176 -2.13 0.75 13.07
N ILE A 177 -1.42 1.66 13.74
CA ILE A 177 -2.02 2.56 14.73
C ILE A 177 -2.93 3.61 14.07
N PHE A 178 -2.51 4.12 12.90
CA PHE A 178 -3.19 5.23 12.22
C PHE A 178 -3.87 4.81 10.91
N GLY A 179 -3.81 3.52 10.55
CA GLY A 179 -4.11 3.09 9.19
C GLY A 179 -3.01 3.49 8.20
N TYR A 180 -3.30 3.32 6.94
CA TYR A 180 -2.44 3.71 5.79
C TYR A 180 -3.31 3.72 4.52
N PRO A 181 -2.88 4.33 3.41
CA PRO A 181 -3.66 4.38 2.16
C PRO A 181 -3.76 2.99 1.50
N TRP A 182 -4.55 2.09 2.12
CA TRP A 182 -4.61 0.67 1.80
C TRP A 182 -5.18 0.38 0.40
N MET A 183 -6.09 1.23 -0.08
CA MET A 183 -6.64 1.09 -1.43
C MET A 183 -5.58 1.40 -2.50
N ASP A 184 -4.81 2.47 -2.30
CA ASP A 184 -3.70 2.83 -3.18
C ASP A 184 -2.57 1.78 -3.10
N THR A 185 -2.36 1.17 -1.91
CA THR A 185 -1.41 0.06 -1.72
C THR A 185 -1.82 -1.18 -2.51
N LEU A 186 -3.11 -1.52 -2.58
CA LEU A 186 -3.58 -2.63 -3.42
C LEU A 186 -3.23 -2.42 -4.90
N ALA A 187 -3.47 -1.22 -5.43
CA ALA A 187 -3.12 -0.88 -6.81
C ALA A 187 -1.60 -0.84 -7.04
N HIS A 188 -0.83 -0.40 -6.05
CA HIS A 188 0.63 -0.45 -6.05
C HIS A 188 1.15 -1.89 -6.20
N GLU A 189 0.68 -2.81 -5.37
CA GLU A 189 1.08 -4.22 -5.43
C GLU A 189 0.61 -4.89 -6.73
N TYR A 190 -0.56 -4.53 -7.21
CA TYR A 190 -1.03 -5.02 -8.51
C TYR A 190 -0.13 -4.54 -9.66
N THR A 191 0.37 -3.31 -9.59
CA THR A 191 1.31 -2.79 -10.59
C THR A 191 2.60 -3.62 -10.64
N HIS A 192 3.16 -4.02 -9.51
CA HIS A 192 4.32 -4.91 -9.46
C HIS A 192 4.07 -6.22 -10.21
N LEU A 193 2.90 -6.84 -10.00
CA LEU A 193 2.53 -8.06 -10.71
C LEU A 193 2.44 -7.84 -12.22
N VAL A 194 1.83 -6.74 -12.67
CA VAL A 194 1.73 -6.41 -14.11
C VAL A 194 3.11 -6.17 -14.70
N VAL A 195 3.94 -5.33 -14.06
CA VAL A 195 5.31 -5.04 -14.53
C VAL A 195 6.16 -6.31 -14.63
N SER A 196 6.10 -7.17 -13.60
CA SER A 196 6.80 -8.46 -13.59
C SER A 196 6.37 -9.34 -14.77
N ARG A 197 5.08 -9.41 -15.07
CA ARG A 197 4.57 -10.20 -16.20
C ARG A 197 4.93 -9.59 -17.56
N VAL A 198 4.85 -8.26 -17.73
CA VAL A 198 5.22 -7.56 -18.98
C VAL A 198 6.70 -7.76 -19.30
N ALA A 199 7.55 -7.63 -18.31
CA ALA A 199 9.01 -7.63 -18.47
C ALA A 199 9.68 -8.94 -18.06
N HIS A 200 8.92 -9.99 -17.71
CA HIS A 200 9.44 -11.30 -17.26
C HIS A 200 10.44 -11.15 -16.11
N ASP A 201 10.10 -10.34 -15.10
CA ASP A 201 10.94 -10.04 -13.93
C ASP A 201 12.33 -9.42 -14.23
N ALA A 202 12.51 -8.85 -15.41
CA ALA A 202 13.78 -8.24 -15.79
C ALA A 202 13.95 -6.79 -15.29
N VAL A 203 12.93 -6.22 -14.63
CA VAL A 203 12.91 -4.82 -14.19
C VAL A 203 13.58 -4.68 -12.82
N PRO A 204 14.54 -3.77 -12.64
CA PRO A 204 15.15 -3.55 -11.33
C PRO A 204 14.20 -2.83 -10.36
N VAL A 205 14.46 -2.99 -9.07
CA VAL A 205 13.62 -2.47 -7.97
C VAL A 205 13.28 -1.00 -8.14
N TRP A 206 14.24 -0.12 -8.46
CA TRP A 206 14.00 1.31 -8.60
C TRP A 206 12.94 1.65 -9.66
N LEU A 207 12.89 0.93 -10.77
CA LEU A 207 11.90 1.16 -11.84
C LEU A 207 10.57 0.47 -11.51
N GLN A 208 10.59 -0.68 -10.87
CA GLN A 208 9.42 -1.35 -10.33
C GLN A 208 8.65 -0.44 -9.37
N GLU A 209 9.35 0.10 -8.36
CA GLU A 209 8.77 0.95 -7.33
C GLU A 209 8.32 2.30 -7.90
N GLY A 210 9.09 2.86 -8.84
CA GLY A 210 8.72 4.10 -9.50
C GLY A 210 7.42 3.99 -10.30
N LEU A 211 7.24 2.89 -11.03
CA LEU A 211 6.01 2.59 -11.76
C LEU A 211 4.86 2.32 -10.79
N ALA A 212 5.07 1.51 -9.76
CA ALA A 212 4.05 1.21 -8.78
C ALA A 212 3.56 2.46 -8.05
N ARG A 213 4.45 3.39 -7.72
CA ARG A 213 4.10 4.70 -7.16
C ARG A 213 3.35 5.60 -8.14
N LEU A 214 3.68 5.56 -9.43
CA LEU A 214 2.99 6.32 -10.47
C LEU A 214 1.55 5.82 -10.65
N GLU A 215 1.37 4.50 -10.64
CA GLU A 215 0.11 3.84 -10.94
C GLU A 215 -0.83 3.69 -9.73
N GLN A 216 -0.35 3.81 -8.50
CA GLN A 216 -1.11 3.44 -7.29
C GLN A 216 -2.43 4.22 -7.11
N THR A 217 -2.60 5.38 -7.75
CA THR A 217 -3.84 6.17 -7.67
C THR A 217 -4.71 6.08 -8.93
N ARG A 218 -4.28 5.31 -9.95
CA ARG A 218 -4.97 5.21 -11.25
C ARG A 218 -6.34 4.52 -11.17
N TRP A 219 -6.59 3.75 -10.13
CA TRP A 219 -7.87 3.08 -9.90
C TRP A 219 -9.03 4.04 -9.62
N ARG A 220 -8.74 5.27 -9.22
CA ARG A 220 -9.74 6.29 -8.85
C ARG A 220 -9.68 7.53 -9.75
N LYS A 221 -10.82 8.19 -9.88
CA LYS A 221 -10.88 9.53 -10.48
C LYS A 221 -10.45 10.55 -9.42
N GLY A 222 -9.41 11.28 -9.69
CA GLY A 222 -8.90 12.26 -8.72
C GLY A 222 -7.54 12.82 -9.12
N PRO A 223 -6.94 13.66 -8.29
CA PRO A 223 -5.62 14.17 -8.55
C PRO A 223 -4.60 13.03 -8.57
N GLU A 224 -3.58 13.20 -9.40
CA GLU A 224 -2.40 12.31 -9.39
C GLU A 224 -1.77 12.29 -8.00
N LEU A 225 -1.03 11.22 -7.71
CA LEU A 225 -0.25 11.12 -6.49
C LEU A 225 0.65 12.35 -6.34
N GLN A 226 0.62 12.96 -5.16
CA GLN A 226 1.56 14.01 -4.80
C GLN A 226 2.52 13.48 -3.74
N LEU A 227 3.77 13.91 -3.81
CA LEU A 227 4.71 13.61 -2.73
C LEU A 227 4.17 14.19 -1.42
N SER A 228 4.20 13.39 -0.36
CA SER A 228 3.96 13.89 0.98
C SER A 228 5.00 14.96 1.33
N THR A 229 4.70 15.77 2.31
CA THR A 229 5.60 16.85 2.73
C THR A 229 6.88 16.33 3.35
N THR A 230 6.83 15.16 4.01
CA THR A 230 8.05 14.47 4.47
C THR A 230 8.92 14.04 3.29
N GLU A 231 8.34 13.40 2.28
CA GLU A 231 9.07 13.00 1.06
C GLU A 231 9.66 14.22 0.35
N GLN A 232 8.90 15.31 0.19
CA GLN A 232 9.38 16.56 -0.40
C GLN A 232 10.54 17.18 0.41
N ALA A 233 10.43 17.18 1.74
CA ALA A 233 11.47 17.71 2.62
C ALA A 233 12.75 16.86 2.54
N LEU A 234 12.62 15.53 2.57
CA LEU A 234 13.73 14.59 2.43
C LEU A 234 14.43 14.74 1.08
N LEU A 235 13.66 14.76 -0.01
CA LEU A 235 14.18 14.92 -1.37
C LEU A 235 14.90 16.27 -1.53
N SER A 236 14.30 17.37 -1.06
CA SER A 236 14.92 18.70 -1.09
C SER A 236 16.20 18.77 -0.28
N ALA A 237 16.24 18.12 0.90
CA ALA A 237 17.44 18.06 1.73
C ALA A 237 18.56 17.23 1.06
N ALA A 238 18.20 16.09 0.46
CA ALA A 238 19.12 15.22 -0.27
C ALA A 238 19.74 15.93 -1.48
N LEU A 239 18.92 16.65 -2.24
CA LEU A 239 19.38 17.46 -3.41
C LEU A 239 20.36 18.55 -3.00
N ARG A 240 20.06 19.27 -1.90
CA ARG A 240 20.99 20.31 -1.38
C ARG A 240 22.33 19.73 -0.92
N LYS A 241 22.30 18.53 -0.34
CA LYS A 241 23.51 17.83 0.15
C LYS A 241 24.23 17.04 -0.95
N GLY A 242 23.64 16.91 -2.15
CA GLY A 242 24.17 16.08 -3.22
C GLY A 242 24.18 14.57 -2.89
N ARG A 243 23.32 14.12 -1.96
CA ARG A 243 23.28 12.74 -1.45
C ARG A 243 21.91 12.10 -1.68
N LEU A 244 21.62 11.81 -2.92
CA LEU A 244 20.52 10.91 -3.30
C LEU A 244 20.91 9.46 -3.03
N ILE A 245 19.92 8.60 -2.80
CA ILE A 245 20.13 7.15 -2.72
C ILE A 245 20.38 6.63 -4.13
N THR A 246 21.43 5.84 -4.30
CA THR A 246 21.76 5.29 -5.61
C THR A 246 20.81 4.14 -5.96
N PHE A 247 20.56 3.93 -7.25
CA PHE A 247 19.73 2.81 -7.70
C PHE A 247 20.30 1.44 -7.32
N ASP A 248 21.60 1.35 -7.11
CA ASP A 248 22.26 0.11 -6.67
C ASP A 248 22.04 -0.13 -5.16
N GLU A 249 21.97 0.91 -4.32
CA GLU A 249 21.58 0.80 -2.90
C GLU A 249 20.11 0.39 -2.72
N MET A 250 19.25 0.63 -3.69
CA MET A 250 17.85 0.20 -3.66
C MET A 250 17.70 -1.31 -3.92
N HIS A 251 18.72 -1.98 -4.43
CA HIS A 251 18.71 -3.41 -4.70
C HIS A 251 19.13 -4.23 -3.46
N PRO A 252 18.56 -5.41 -3.18
CA PRO A 252 17.50 -6.12 -3.92
C PRO A 252 16.08 -5.72 -3.53
N SER A 253 15.89 -4.85 -2.56
CA SER A 253 14.58 -4.38 -2.09
C SER A 253 14.73 -3.09 -1.28
N MET A 254 13.83 -2.12 -1.47
CA MET A 254 13.76 -0.93 -0.63
C MET A 254 13.37 -1.24 0.82
N ALA A 255 12.73 -2.39 1.07
CA ALA A 255 12.46 -2.91 2.41
C ALA A 255 13.73 -3.24 3.22
N LYS A 256 14.91 -3.24 2.60
CA LYS A 256 16.21 -3.46 3.25
C LYS A 256 17.01 -2.17 3.48
N LEU A 257 16.45 -1.03 3.15
CA LEU A 257 17.07 0.26 3.47
C LEU A 257 17.14 0.48 4.99
N PRO A 258 18.11 1.29 5.47
CA PRO A 258 18.45 1.34 6.90
C PRO A 258 17.39 2.03 7.78
N SER A 259 16.42 2.75 7.20
CA SER A 259 15.35 3.41 7.95
C SER A 259 14.15 3.74 7.08
N GLN A 260 13.02 4.09 7.72
CA GLN A 260 11.83 4.56 7.01
C GLN A 260 12.08 5.87 6.26
N GLU A 261 12.92 6.76 6.79
CA GLU A 261 13.31 8.01 6.11
C GLU A 261 14.10 7.72 4.83
N ALA A 262 15.03 6.76 4.89
CA ALA A 262 15.78 6.32 3.70
C ALA A 262 14.84 5.70 2.66
N ALA A 263 13.90 4.86 3.08
CA ALA A 263 12.89 4.29 2.20
C ALA A 263 12.00 5.39 1.59
N ALA A 264 11.50 6.33 2.40
CA ALA A 264 10.68 7.44 1.93
C ALA A 264 11.42 8.33 0.91
N LEU A 265 12.72 8.60 1.13
CA LEU A 265 13.55 9.31 0.17
C LEU A 265 13.69 8.53 -1.14
N ALA A 266 13.99 7.23 -1.08
CA ALA A 266 14.11 6.38 -2.25
C ALA A 266 12.81 6.33 -3.07
N TYR A 267 11.66 6.18 -2.40
CA TYR A 267 10.34 6.23 -3.04
C TYR A 267 10.08 7.58 -3.73
N ALA A 268 10.44 8.70 -3.09
CA ALA A 268 10.31 10.02 -3.69
C ALA A 268 11.19 10.19 -4.94
N GLU A 269 12.42 9.68 -4.89
CA GLU A 269 13.35 9.70 -6.02
C GLU A 269 12.82 8.93 -7.23
N VAL A 270 12.42 7.67 -7.03
CA VAL A 270 11.95 6.82 -8.13
C VAL A 270 10.61 7.29 -8.70
N TYR A 271 9.69 7.77 -7.85
CA TYR A 271 8.43 8.35 -8.29
C TYR A 271 8.66 9.56 -9.19
N THR A 272 9.50 10.50 -8.76
CA THR A 272 9.78 11.71 -9.54
C THR A 272 10.52 11.40 -10.84
N LEU A 273 11.42 10.42 -10.85
CA LEU A 273 12.09 9.96 -12.06
C LEU A 273 11.09 9.37 -13.06
N VAL A 274 10.26 8.42 -12.62
CA VAL A 274 9.31 7.73 -13.51
C VAL A 274 8.20 8.68 -13.98
N GLY A 275 7.72 9.59 -13.13
CA GLY A 275 6.79 10.65 -13.52
C GLY A 275 7.38 11.59 -14.56
N TRP A 276 8.65 11.99 -14.41
CA TRP A 276 9.38 12.76 -15.42
C TRP A 276 9.53 11.96 -16.72
N MET A 277 9.89 10.70 -16.68
CA MET A 277 9.93 9.82 -17.86
C MET A 277 8.57 9.76 -18.55
N GLN A 278 7.50 9.49 -17.80
CA GLN A 278 6.15 9.41 -18.32
C GLN A 278 5.75 10.73 -19.03
N SER A 279 6.09 11.89 -18.48
CA SER A 279 5.82 13.19 -19.10
C SER A 279 6.56 13.39 -20.43
N LYS A 280 7.70 12.71 -20.65
CA LYS A 280 8.52 12.82 -21.87
C LYS A 280 8.11 11.84 -22.96
N ILE A 281 7.85 10.58 -22.60
CA ILE A 281 7.67 9.49 -23.55
C ILE A 281 6.29 8.82 -23.48
N GLY A 282 5.44 9.23 -22.52
CA GLY A 282 4.12 8.63 -22.30
C GLY A 282 4.19 7.16 -21.92
N TYR A 283 3.05 6.55 -21.71
CA TYR A 283 2.97 5.12 -21.40
C TYR A 283 3.46 4.22 -22.53
N ARG A 284 3.33 4.65 -23.79
CA ARG A 284 3.90 3.90 -24.92
C ARG A 284 5.41 3.72 -24.77
N GLY A 285 6.15 4.79 -24.52
CA GLY A 285 7.60 4.71 -24.33
C GLY A 285 8.00 3.90 -23.10
N ILE A 286 7.19 3.97 -22.01
CA ILE A 286 7.38 3.12 -20.83
C ILE A 286 7.22 1.64 -21.20
N ARG A 287 6.16 1.26 -21.92
CA ARG A 287 5.96 -0.12 -22.40
C ARG A 287 7.12 -0.60 -23.27
N ASP A 288 7.57 0.22 -24.21
CA ASP A 288 8.69 -0.11 -25.09
C ASP A 288 9.98 -0.37 -24.27
N ALA A 289 10.22 0.42 -23.20
CA ALA A 289 11.35 0.20 -22.29
C ALA A 289 11.20 -1.09 -21.48
N LEU A 290 9.99 -1.47 -21.02
CA LEU A 290 9.73 -2.72 -20.32
C LEU A 290 9.95 -3.93 -21.24
N VAL A 291 9.42 -3.89 -22.45
CA VAL A 291 9.62 -4.93 -23.47
C VAL A 291 11.09 -5.08 -23.83
N SER A 292 11.83 -3.99 -23.98
CA SER A 292 13.28 -4.02 -24.25
C SER A 292 14.05 -4.72 -23.12
N GLN A 293 13.63 -4.58 -21.87
CA GLN A 293 14.24 -5.28 -20.75
C GLN A 293 13.89 -6.77 -20.75
N ARG A 294 12.64 -7.13 -21.06
CA ARG A 294 12.21 -8.51 -21.30
C ARG A 294 13.13 -9.20 -22.33
N ASP A 295 13.49 -8.46 -23.37
CA ASP A 295 14.32 -8.95 -24.48
C ASP A 295 15.84 -8.85 -24.18
N GLY A 296 16.22 -8.59 -22.93
CA GLY A 296 17.59 -8.72 -22.40
C GLY A 296 18.39 -7.43 -22.30
N LYS A 297 17.80 -6.24 -22.57
CA LYS A 297 18.51 -4.98 -22.33
C LYS A 297 18.50 -4.63 -20.83
N SER A 298 19.57 -4.01 -20.36
CA SER A 298 19.55 -3.42 -19.02
C SER A 298 18.56 -2.27 -18.93
N ALA A 299 17.95 -2.05 -17.76
CA ALA A 299 16.97 -0.98 -17.54
C ALA A 299 17.51 0.41 -17.91
N ARG A 300 18.75 0.71 -17.50
CA ARG A 300 19.40 1.99 -17.85
C ARG A 300 19.50 2.19 -19.36
N ARG A 301 19.82 1.13 -20.10
CA ARG A 301 19.91 1.18 -21.57
C ARG A 301 18.51 1.30 -22.20
N ALA A 302 17.55 0.50 -21.77
CA ALA A 302 16.20 0.53 -22.29
C ALA A 302 15.51 1.89 -22.09
N VAL A 303 15.67 2.49 -20.91
CA VAL A 303 15.15 3.83 -20.60
C VAL A 303 15.86 4.92 -21.41
N ALA A 304 17.18 4.86 -21.50
CA ALA A 304 17.97 5.82 -22.28
C ALA A 304 17.58 5.81 -23.78
N GLU A 305 17.41 4.62 -24.36
CA GLU A 305 16.96 4.45 -25.74
C GLU A 305 15.53 4.96 -25.94
N ALA A 306 14.61 4.68 -25.00
CA ALA A 306 13.23 5.18 -25.07
C ALA A 306 13.14 6.70 -24.99
N LEU A 307 14.01 7.34 -24.21
CA LEU A 307 14.12 8.79 -24.09
C LEU A 307 14.94 9.44 -25.23
N GLY A 308 15.68 8.65 -26.02
CA GLY A 308 16.56 9.15 -27.09
C GLY A 308 17.80 9.90 -26.60
N ILE A 309 18.22 9.68 -25.32
CA ILE A 309 19.38 10.35 -24.71
C ILE A 309 20.24 9.33 -23.94
N SER A 310 21.48 9.68 -23.60
CA SER A 310 22.33 8.78 -22.79
C SER A 310 21.89 8.73 -21.33
N TRP A 311 22.20 7.62 -20.60
CA TRP A 311 21.83 7.50 -19.20
C TRP A 311 22.38 8.63 -18.31
N PRO A 312 23.62 9.10 -18.44
CA PRO A 312 24.08 10.28 -17.71
C PRO A 312 23.27 11.55 -18.01
N ALA A 313 22.74 11.69 -19.24
CA ALA A 313 21.84 12.78 -19.59
C ALA A 313 20.46 12.63 -18.92
N VAL A 314 19.92 11.41 -18.84
CA VAL A 314 18.68 11.09 -18.08
C VAL A 314 18.81 11.59 -16.63
N GLU A 315 19.87 11.18 -15.92
CA GLU A 315 20.08 11.62 -14.53
C GLU A 315 20.24 13.13 -14.40
N LYS A 316 20.97 13.75 -15.32
CA LYS A 316 21.18 15.21 -15.32
C LYS A 316 19.88 15.98 -15.53
N GLU A 317 19.08 15.58 -16.52
CA GLU A 317 17.83 16.26 -16.85
C GLU A 317 16.77 16.05 -15.79
N TRP A 318 16.64 14.83 -15.25
CA TRP A 318 15.77 14.56 -14.11
C TRP A 318 16.14 15.42 -12.89
N ARG A 319 17.43 15.48 -12.52
CA ARG A 319 17.88 16.34 -11.40
C ARG A 319 17.65 17.82 -11.66
N ALA A 320 17.75 18.27 -12.90
CA ALA A 320 17.39 19.64 -13.27
C ALA A 320 15.89 19.91 -13.13
N HIS A 321 15.05 18.94 -13.53
CA HIS A 321 13.61 18.98 -13.36
C HIS A 321 13.22 19.11 -11.86
N LEU A 322 13.85 18.35 -10.98
CA LEU A 322 13.61 18.42 -9.54
C LEU A 322 13.95 19.80 -8.93
N LYS A 323 14.96 20.49 -9.44
CA LYS A 323 15.37 21.82 -8.94
C LYS A 323 14.41 22.93 -9.37
N GLY A 324 13.65 22.73 -10.44
CA GLY A 324 12.68 23.71 -10.96
C GLY A 324 11.30 23.64 -10.30
N GLY A 325 11.03 22.64 -9.48
CA GLY A 325 9.76 22.46 -8.78
C GLY A 325 9.71 23.24 -7.45
N ASP A 326 8.74 24.15 -7.32
CA ASP A 326 8.45 24.86 -6.06
C ASP A 326 7.80 23.90 -5.05
N SER A 327 8.60 23.24 -4.21
CA SER A 327 8.08 22.32 -3.19
C SER A 327 7.88 23.03 -1.85
N LYS A 328 6.65 23.45 -1.57
CA LYS A 328 6.25 23.82 -0.20
C LYS A 328 6.10 22.52 0.61
N ALA A 329 7.05 22.27 1.50
CA ALA A 329 7.12 21.04 2.30
C ALA A 329 6.02 20.97 3.37
N ARG A 330 5.42 19.81 3.55
CA ARG A 330 4.43 19.51 4.61
C ARG A 330 4.83 18.19 5.32
N ALA A 331 4.49 17.97 6.61
CA ALA A 331 4.90 16.79 7.39
C ALA A 331 4.05 15.55 7.10
N GLY A 332 4.65 14.42 6.74
CA GLY A 332 3.99 13.13 6.58
C GLY A 332 4.15 12.24 7.83
N LYS A 333 3.30 11.21 7.98
CA LYS A 333 3.35 10.25 9.08
C LYS A 333 4.06 8.97 8.65
N LEU A 334 5.00 8.49 9.47
CA LEU A 334 5.62 7.18 9.29
C LEU A 334 4.65 6.07 9.70
N ILE A 335 4.76 4.91 9.06
CA ILE A 335 3.95 3.74 9.40
C ILE A 335 4.35 3.21 10.77
N ARG A 336 3.35 2.99 11.64
CA ARG A 336 3.54 2.41 12.97
C ARG A 336 2.58 1.24 13.14
N PHE A 337 3.16 0.06 13.34
CA PHE A 337 2.38 -1.13 13.67
C PHE A 337 1.82 -1.06 15.10
N ALA A 338 0.59 -1.54 15.26
CA ALA A 338 -0.04 -1.66 16.57
C ALA A 338 0.65 -2.79 17.35
N LYS A 339 1.41 -2.42 18.39
CA LYS A 339 1.86 -3.37 19.41
C LYS A 339 0.88 -3.30 20.57
N GLY A 340 0.46 -4.44 21.11
CA GLY A 340 -0.55 -4.52 22.19
C GLY A 340 -0.23 -3.56 23.35
N GLY A 341 -1.23 -2.77 23.80
CA GLY A 341 -1.14 -1.88 24.95
C GLY A 341 -0.75 -0.43 24.68
N VAL A 342 -0.61 -0.01 23.41
CA VAL A 342 -0.32 1.41 23.10
C VAL A 342 -1.59 2.24 23.28
N ASN A 343 -1.56 3.18 24.24
CA ASN A 343 -2.62 4.16 24.41
C ASN A 343 -2.59 5.16 23.24
N SER A 344 -3.52 5.02 22.32
CA SER A 344 -3.61 5.81 21.08
C SER A 344 -3.73 7.32 21.31
N GLU A 345 -4.20 7.78 22.48
CA GLU A 345 -4.35 9.20 22.80
C GLU A 345 -3.01 9.95 22.95
N ASN A 346 -1.94 9.26 23.31
CA ASN A 346 -0.62 9.83 23.48
C ASN A 346 0.29 9.68 22.25
N VAL A 347 -0.12 8.87 21.29
CA VAL A 347 0.64 8.66 20.04
C VAL A 347 0.52 9.93 19.19
N GLY A 348 1.65 10.51 18.82
CA GLY A 348 1.73 11.78 18.10
C GLY A 348 2.08 13.00 18.96
N LEU A 349 2.03 12.89 20.29
CA LEU A 349 2.50 13.99 21.17
C LEU A 349 4.00 14.30 21.02
N GLU A 350 4.79 13.36 20.55
CA GLU A 350 6.20 13.57 20.21
C GLU A 350 6.40 14.55 19.03
N GLN A 351 5.39 14.69 18.16
CA GLN A 351 5.40 15.62 17.04
C GLN A 351 5.04 17.06 17.47
N VAL A 352 4.50 17.22 18.67
CA VAL A 352 4.10 18.51 19.24
C VAL A 352 5.30 19.18 19.88
N SER A 353 5.48 20.49 19.66
CA SER A 353 6.55 21.26 20.28
C SER A 353 6.54 21.12 21.80
N SER A 354 7.72 21.20 22.44
CA SER A 354 7.84 21.02 23.88
C SER A 354 6.97 22.02 24.68
N ARG A 355 6.78 23.22 24.15
CA ARG A 355 5.94 24.28 24.76
C ARG A 355 4.45 23.89 24.73
N ALA A 356 3.96 23.38 23.60
CA ALA A 356 2.55 23.03 23.41
C ALA A 356 2.18 21.68 24.06
N ARG A 357 3.15 20.76 24.21
CA ARG A 357 2.93 19.37 24.63
C ARG A 357 2.22 19.23 25.98
N LYS A 358 2.53 20.06 26.94
CA LYS A 358 1.89 20.04 28.28
C LYS A 358 0.39 20.31 28.17
N HIS A 359 0.00 21.36 27.44
CA HIS A 359 -1.39 21.74 27.24
C HIS A 359 -2.13 20.70 26.34
N ALA A 360 -1.47 20.23 25.28
CA ALA A 360 -2.03 19.18 24.42
C ALA A 360 -2.34 17.89 25.20
N ARG A 361 -1.44 17.46 26.09
CA ARG A 361 -1.64 16.30 26.96
C ARG A 361 -2.79 16.52 27.96
N LEU A 362 -2.81 17.70 28.61
CA LEU A 362 -3.89 18.01 29.55
C LEU A 362 -5.24 18.07 28.86
N GLY A 363 -5.33 18.71 27.68
CA GLY A 363 -6.52 18.71 26.86
C GLY A 363 -7.02 17.30 26.51
N GLY A 364 -6.11 16.39 26.14
CA GLY A 364 -6.43 14.98 25.89
C GLY A 364 -7.01 14.27 27.12
N MET A 365 -6.41 14.49 28.29
CA MET A 365 -6.90 13.90 29.54
C MET A 365 -8.28 14.45 29.96
N LEU A 366 -8.53 15.74 29.74
CA LEU A 366 -9.82 16.36 30.02
C LEU A 366 -10.91 15.84 29.08
N ARG A 367 -10.61 15.73 27.77
CA ARG A 367 -11.53 15.18 26.78
C ARG A 367 -11.88 13.72 27.10
N ALA A 368 -10.90 12.90 27.47
CA ALA A 368 -11.11 11.50 27.87
C ALA A 368 -12.06 11.36 29.09
N ARG A 369 -12.19 12.43 29.91
CA ARG A 369 -13.12 12.51 31.04
C ARG A 369 -14.46 13.19 30.72
N GLY A 370 -14.71 13.47 29.42
CA GLY A 370 -15.92 14.17 28.97
C GLY A 370 -15.93 15.67 29.27
N GLN A 371 -14.82 16.25 29.76
CA GLN A 371 -14.68 17.68 30.07
C GLN A 371 -14.28 18.48 28.83
N ASN A 372 -15.12 18.44 27.80
CA ASN A 372 -14.80 18.95 26.46
C ASN A 372 -14.55 20.46 26.43
N GLU A 373 -15.30 21.27 27.21
CA GLU A 373 -15.07 22.71 27.32
C GLU A 373 -13.67 23.03 27.87
N ALA A 374 -13.26 22.34 28.94
CA ALA A 374 -11.93 22.51 29.52
C ALA A 374 -10.83 21.99 28.57
N ALA A 375 -11.10 20.92 27.83
CA ALA A 375 -10.18 20.41 26.82
C ALA A 375 -9.95 21.41 25.69
N VAL A 376 -11.00 22.08 25.20
CA VAL A 376 -10.91 23.15 24.18
C VAL A 376 -9.98 24.26 24.66
N ILE A 377 -10.16 24.77 25.90
CA ILE A 377 -9.31 25.82 26.47
C ILE A 377 -7.83 25.39 26.47
N GLU A 378 -7.54 24.17 26.88
CA GLU A 378 -6.16 23.67 26.91
C GLU A 378 -5.55 23.47 25.51
N TYR A 379 -6.33 22.99 24.56
CA TYR A 379 -5.86 22.89 23.17
C TYR A 379 -5.62 24.26 22.53
N GLU A 380 -6.48 25.26 22.80
CA GLU A 380 -6.28 26.64 22.35
C GLU A 380 -4.99 27.23 22.93
N LYS A 381 -4.69 27.01 24.23
CA LYS A 381 -3.42 27.40 24.84
C LYS A 381 -2.23 26.71 24.15
N ALA A 382 -2.38 25.46 23.77
CA ALA A 382 -1.31 24.76 23.05
C ALA A 382 -1.00 25.40 21.69
N LEU A 383 -2.01 26.00 21.04
CA LEU A 383 -1.90 26.65 19.71
C LEU A 383 -1.40 28.09 19.76
N THR A 384 -1.31 28.74 20.96
CA THR A 384 -0.86 30.14 21.07
C THR A 384 0.59 30.34 20.61
N GLY A 385 1.40 29.29 20.56
CA GLY A 385 2.82 29.32 20.17
C GLY A 385 3.09 29.14 18.68
N GLY A 386 2.08 28.91 17.87
CA GLY A 386 2.17 28.63 16.44
C GLY A 386 1.32 27.44 16.01
N PRO A 387 1.34 27.09 14.74
CA PRO A 387 0.54 26.01 14.20
C PRO A 387 1.07 24.64 14.68
N GLU A 388 0.18 23.88 15.30
CA GLU A 388 0.39 22.49 15.75
C GLU A 388 -0.71 21.62 15.14
N PRO A 389 -0.52 21.07 13.93
CA PRO A 389 -1.57 20.34 13.20
C PRO A 389 -2.23 19.21 14.02
N PHE A 390 -1.43 18.45 14.76
CA PHE A 390 -1.91 17.39 15.63
C PHE A 390 -2.86 17.90 16.73
N VAL A 391 -2.54 19.06 17.33
CA VAL A 391 -3.38 19.68 18.37
C VAL A 391 -4.65 20.28 17.74
N ALA A 392 -4.53 20.90 16.57
CA ALA A 392 -5.65 21.46 15.85
C ALA A 392 -6.70 20.38 15.49
N GLY A 393 -6.24 19.17 15.10
CA GLY A 393 -7.13 18.03 14.88
C GLY A 393 -7.86 17.59 16.15
N LYS A 394 -7.18 17.54 17.31
CA LYS A 394 -7.80 17.24 18.61
C LYS A 394 -8.78 18.32 19.04
N LEU A 395 -8.46 19.60 18.82
CA LEU A 395 -9.37 20.71 19.07
C LEU A 395 -10.62 20.63 18.21
N ALA A 396 -10.45 20.38 16.90
CA ALA A 396 -11.58 20.23 15.99
C ALA A 396 -12.53 19.11 16.46
N ARG A 397 -11.98 17.98 16.91
CA ARG A 397 -12.76 16.87 17.46
C ARG A 397 -13.54 17.25 18.71
N ALA A 398 -12.91 17.93 19.67
CA ALA A 398 -13.56 18.42 20.89
C ALA A 398 -14.69 19.42 20.55
N LEU A 399 -14.50 20.28 19.55
CA LEU A 399 -15.51 21.22 19.08
C LEU A 399 -16.71 20.51 18.46
N VAL A 400 -16.51 19.42 17.71
CA VAL A 400 -17.61 18.58 17.21
C VAL A 400 -18.41 17.99 18.36
N GLU A 401 -17.76 17.50 19.40
CA GLU A 401 -18.39 16.94 20.60
C GLU A 401 -19.21 18.00 21.38
N LEU A 402 -18.87 19.28 21.23
CA LEU A 402 -19.60 20.43 21.80
C LEU A 402 -20.66 21.04 20.87
N GLY A 403 -20.87 20.49 19.66
CA GLY A 403 -21.78 21.04 18.69
C GLY A 403 -21.30 22.32 17.98
N ARG A 404 -20.01 22.67 18.13
CA ARG A 404 -19.39 23.88 17.52
C ARG A 404 -18.88 23.57 16.12
N PHE A 405 -19.79 23.15 15.21
CA PHE A 405 -19.44 22.55 13.93
C PHE A 405 -18.70 23.48 12.97
N ASP A 406 -19.12 24.77 12.86
CA ASP A 406 -18.49 25.70 11.91
C ASP A 406 -17.00 25.90 12.24
N ARG A 407 -16.67 26.06 13.53
CA ARG A 407 -15.30 26.19 13.96
C ARG A 407 -14.48 24.90 13.77
N ALA A 408 -15.12 23.73 13.96
CA ALA A 408 -14.50 22.44 13.68
C ALA A 408 -14.18 22.29 12.18
N ILE A 409 -15.08 22.71 11.28
CA ILE A 409 -14.87 22.71 9.83
C ILE A 409 -13.70 23.63 9.44
N GLU A 410 -13.63 24.86 9.99
CA GLU A 410 -12.53 25.79 9.75
C GLU A 410 -11.16 25.19 10.10
N LEU A 411 -11.08 24.46 11.21
CA LEU A 411 -9.83 23.84 11.66
C LEU A 411 -9.50 22.55 10.90
N ALA A 412 -10.49 21.68 10.63
CA ALA A 412 -10.26 20.38 10.02
C ALA A 412 -10.01 20.47 8.50
N THR A 413 -10.65 21.41 7.79
CA THR A 413 -10.51 21.55 6.33
C THR A 413 -9.04 21.71 5.88
N PRO A 414 -8.23 22.63 6.45
CA PRO A 414 -6.82 22.75 6.05
C PRO A 414 -5.98 21.56 6.46
N LEU A 415 -6.35 20.82 7.51
CA LEU A 415 -5.63 19.60 7.91
C LEU A 415 -5.83 18.49 6.88
N VAL A 416 -7.07 18.26 6.46
CA VAL A 416 -7.45 17.27 5.44
C VAL A 416 -6.83 17.61 4.09
N ALA A 417 -6.81 18.88 3.71
CA ALA A 417 -6.15 19.35 2.48
C ALA A 417 -4.62 19.26 2.55
N ALA A 418 -4.07 19.27 3.77
CA ALA A 418 -2.63 19.21 4.00
C ALA A 418 -2.08 17.78 4.04
N ASP A 419 -2.87 16.83 4.51
CA ASP A 419 -2.51 15.42 4.65
C ASP A 419 -3.76 14.58 4.34
N ASP A 420 -3.82 14.02 3.16
CA ASP A 420 -4.90 13.14 2.70
C ASP A 420 -4.91 11.78 3.42
N HIS A 421 -3.87 11.49 4.20
CA HIS A 421 -3.78 10.32 5.06
C HIS A 421 -4.13 10.59 6.53
N ASP A 422 -4.60 11.78 6.89
CA ASP A 422 -5.10 12.06 8.24
C ASP A 422 -6.56 11.62 8.41
N ALA A 423 -6.76 10.31 8.66
CA ALA A 423 -8.09 9.76 8.88
C ALA A 423 -8.84 10.44 10.03
N VAL A 424 -8.15 10.87 11.10
CA VAL A 424 -8.79 11.52 12.27
C VAL A 424 -9.35 12.89 11.90
N ALA A 425 -8.58 13.69 11.17
CA ALA A 425 -9.05 14.98 10.68
C ALA A 425 -10.21 14.79 9.68
N ALA A 426 -10.11 13.81 8.78
CA ALA A 426 -11.13 13.51 7.79
C ALA A 426 -12.47 13.05 8.43
N VAL A 427 -12.42 12.13 9.40
CA VAL A 427 -13.62 11.73 10.19
C VAL A 427 -14.24 12.93 10.90
N THR A 428 -13.41 13.76 11.54
CA THR A 428 -13.89 14.95 12.26
C THR A 428 -14.58 15.93 11.32
N LEU A 429 -14.01 16.16 10.14
CA LEU A 429 -14.61 17.00 9.11
C LEU A 429 -15.93 16.40 8.61
N GLY A 430 -15.97 15.09 8.34
CA GLY A 430 -17.18 14.38 7.93
C GLY A 430 -18.30 14.52 8.96
N MET A 431 -18.02 14.35 10.25
CA MET A 431 -18.99 14.54 11.34
C MET A 431 -19.54 15.96 11.38
N ALA A 432 -18.66 16.96 11.31
CA ALA A 432 -19.06 18.37 11.35
C ALA A 432 -19.91 18.76 10.13
N ARG A 433 -19.54 18.28 8.94
CA ARG A 433 -20.29 18.48 7.69
C ARG A 433 -21.66 17.79 7.73
N SER A 434 -21.74 16.54 8.23
CA SER A 434 -23.00 15.82 8.41
C SER A 434 -23.96 16.57 9.35
N ALA A 435 -23.46 17.07 10.48
CA ALA A 435 -24.24 17.85 11.42
C ALA A 435 -24.77 19.17 10.83
N ARG A 436 -24.13 19.70 9.78
CA ARG A 436 -24.57 20.86 9.00
C ARG A 436 -25.39 20.47 7.76
N HIS A 437 -25.78 19.20 7.61
CA HIS A 437 -26.46 18.63 6.44
C HIS A 437 -25.74 18.85 5.09
N GLN A 438 -24.42 19.02 5.13
CA GLN A 438 -23.56 19.15 3.97
C GLN A 438 -23.12 17.74 3.52
N TRP A 439 -24.09 16.96 3.03
CA TRP A 439 -23.94 15.52 2.83
C TRP A 439 -22.88 15.14 1.80
N ARG A 440 -22.77 15.90 0.68
CA ARG A 440 -21.76 15.60 -0.37
C ARG A 440 -20.34 15.82 0.13
N GLU A 441 -20.12 16.91 0.86
CA GLU A 441 -18.83 17.22 1.48
C GLU A 441 -18.51 16.26 2.62
N ALA A 442 -19.52 15.82 3.37
CA ALA A 442 -19.36 14.79 4.38
C ALA A 442 -18.93 13.45 3.77
N ILE A 443 -19.56 13.03 2.67
CA ILE A 443 -19.17 11.82 1.92
C ILE A 443 -17.70 11.90 1.54
N THR A 444 -17.25 12.99 0.91
CA THR A 444 -15.84 13.16 0.50
C THR A 444 -14.88 12.99 1.68
N ALA A 445 -15.19 13.60 2.82
CA ALA A 445 -14.35 13.50 4.00
C ALA A 445 -14.34 12.08 4.61
N TYR A 446 -15.48 11.42 4.69
CA TYR A 446 -15.57 10.05 5.19
C TYR A 446 -14.94 9.03 4.23
N GLU A 447 -15.09 9.19 2.89
CA GLU A 447 -14.42 8.33 1.90
C GLU A 447 -12.88 8.44 2.02
N GLN A 448 -12.36 9.64 2.28
CA GLN A 448 -10.94 9.84 2.55
C GLN A 448 -10.52 9.10 3.83
N ALA A 449 -11.28 9.21 4.91
CA ALA A 449 -11.03 8.47 6.15
C ALA A 449 -11.06 6.95 5.93
N LEU A 450 -12.05 6.47 5.17
CA LEU A 450 -12.22 5.07 4.80
C LEU A 450 -10.99 4.52 4.04
N GLY A 451 -10.40 5.34 3.17
CA GLY A 451 -9.20 4.99 2.41
C GLY A 451 -7.96 4.76 3.28
N VAL A 452 -7.97 5.19 4.53
CA VAL A 452 -6.85 5.08 5.47
C VAL A 452 -7.17 4.17 6.64
N SER A 453 -8.30 4.38 7.30
CA SER A 453 -8.74 3.66 8.52
C SER A 453 -10.16 3.11 8.34
N PRO A 454 -10.31 1.98 7.61
CA PRO A 454 -11.62 1.46 7.22
C PRO A 454 -12.42 0.80 8.35
N PHE A 455 -11.82 0.59 9.52
CA PHE A 455 -12.43 -0.12 10.64
C PHE A 455 -12.97 0.81 11.74
N ASP A 456 -12.99 2.12 11.49
CA ASP A 456 -13.62 3.08 12.41
C ASP A 456 -15.15 3.06 12.23
N PRO A 457 -15.93 2.65 13.28
CA PRO A 457 -17.38 2.64 13.20
C PRO A 457 -17.97 4.01 12.91
N THR A 458 -17.33 5.10 13.37
CA THR A 458 -17.80 6.48 13.13
C THR A 458 -17.81 6.80 11.65
N THR A 459 -16.74 6.44 10.95
CA THR A 459 -16.62 6.60 9.50
C THR A 459 -17.70 5.83 8.75
N ARG A 460 -17.87 4.53 9.07
CA ARG A 460 -18.82 3.66 8.37
C ARG A 460 -20.26 4.09 8.60
N CYS A 461 -20.63 4.38 9.85
CA CYS A 461 -21.96 4.84 10.18
C CYS A 461 -22.28 6.22 9.57
N GLY A 462 -21.30 7.14 9.59
CA GLY A 462 -21.43 8.46 8.97
C GLY A 462 -21.57 8.37 7.44
N LEU A 463 -20.82 7.50 6.77
CA LEU A 463 -20.99 7.22 5.34
C LEU A 463 -22.36 6.62 5.04
N ALA A 464 -22.79 5.64 5.81
CA ALA A 464 -24.09 4.99 5.62
C ALA A 464 -25.24 6.01 5.69
N GLU A 465 -25.18 6.95 6.63
CA GLU A 465 -26.15 8.02 6.75
C GLU A 465 -26.06 9.02 5.58
N ALA A 466 -24.87 9.52 5.29
CA ALA A 466 -24.66 10.50 4.22
C ALA A 466 -25.07 9.95 2.85
N TYR A 467 -24.75 8.67 2.56
CA TYR A 467 -25.21 8.00 1.36
C TYR A 467 -26.74 7.84 1.32
N ALA A 468 -27.37 7.49 2.44
CA ALA A 468 -28.83 7.40 2.51
C ALA A 468 -29.50 8.74 2.21
N GLN A 469 -28.98 9.85 2.76
CA GLN A 469 -29.48 11.20 2.53
C GLN A 469 -29.29 11.68 1.07
N THR A 470 -28.34 11.11 0.36
CA THR A 470 -28.08 11.43 -1.05
C THR A 470 -28.62 10.36 -2.02
N HIS A 471 -29.36 9.39 -1.52
CA HIS A 471 -29.90 8.24 -2.29
C HIS A 471 -28.83 7.42 -3.00
N ASP A 472 -27.62 7.34 -2.43
CA ASP A 472 -26.52 6.55 -2.98
C ASP A 472 -26.71 5.07 -2.64
N PRO A 473 -26.66 4.15 -3.62
CA PRO A 473 -26.86 2.71 -3.40
C PRO A 473 -25.84 2.06 -2.45
N ARG A 474 -24.70 2.70 -2.22
CA ARG A 474 -23.67 2.22 -1.28
C ARG A 474 -24.08 2.28 0.19
N ALA A 475 -25.19 3.00 0.52
CA ALA A 475 -25.67 3.15 1.89
C ALA A 475 -25.89 1.81 2.63
N ALA A 476 -26.46 0.81 1.96
CA ALA A 476 -26.74 -0.49 2.56
C ALA A 476 -25.46 -1.23 2.97
N ARG A 477 -24.42 -1.20 2.11
CA ARG A 477 -23.12 -1.80 2.41
C ARG A 477 -22.45 -1.16 3.62
N GLU A 478 -22.42 0.19 3.65
CA GLU A 478 -21.78 0.90 4.75
C GLU A 478 -22.57 0.73 6.06
N ARG A 479 -23.89 0.59 6.00
CA ARG A 479 -24.72 0.25 7.17
C ARG A 479 -24.36 -1.11 7.73
N SER A 480 -24.25 -2.14 6.88
CA SER A 480 -23.83 -3.46 7.30
C SER A 480 -22.43 -3.46 7.94
N ALA A 481 -21.48 -2.73 7.35
CA ALA A 481 -20.13 -2.59 7.92
C ALA A 481 -20.15 -1.84 9.26
N CYS A 482 -20.95 -0.77 9.39
CA CYS A 482 -21.15 -0.05 10.64
C CYS A 482 -21.63 -0.99 11.76
N ASP A 483 -22.65 -1.81 11.48
CA ASP A 483 -23.24 -2.73 12.45
C ASP A 483 -22.25 -3.83 12.87
N GLN A 484 -21.48 -4.37 11.91
CA GLN A 484 -20.45 -5.39 12.20
C GLN A 484 -19.29 -4.86 13.05
N LEU A 485 -18.94 -3.59 12.90
CA LEU A 485 -17.82 -2.98 13.65
C LEU A 485 -18.23 -2.44 15.02
N ARG A 486 -19.53 -2.34 15.31
CA ARG A 486 -20.07 -1.94 16.62
C ARG A 486 -20.29 -3.11 17.57
N ASN A 487 -20.47 -4.30 17.03
CA ASN A 487 -20.67 -5.56 17.78
C ASN A 487 -19.32 -6.24 18.08
#